data_81e16985a14bfd9e2d03f9484eae8864
#
_entry.id   81e16985a14bfd9e2d03f9484eae8864
#
_cell.length_a   1.000
_cell.length_b   1.000
_cell.length_c   1.000
_cell.angle_alpha   90.00
_cell.angle_beta   90.00
_cell.angle_gamma   90.00
#
_symmetry.space_group_name_H-M   'P 1'
#
loop_
_entity.id
_entity.type
_entity.pdbx_description
1 polymer ?
#
loop_
_entity_poly.entity_id
_entity_poly.type
_entity_poly.pdbx_seq_one_letter_code
_entity_poly.pdbx_strand_id
1 'polypeptide(L)'
;MTKLIANYFKTQPVLKAWIFGSFSRGEERENSDVDILVVYDRSQPIGLFKIASMNVDLEDILGRQVDLVEEKSLFPWVVDSVMKDRQLIYERAA
;
A
#
# COMPACT_ATOMS: atom_id res chain seq x y z
N MET A 1 11.22 -7.12 -0.19
CA MET A 1 10.06 -6.49 0.47
C MET A 1 8.86 -6.39 -0.47
N THR A 2 9.04 -5.87 -1.67
CA THR A 2 7.90 -5.66 -2.59
C THR A 2 7.23 -6.97 -3.02
N LYS A 3 7.99 -8.05 -3.16
CA LYS A 3 7.43 -9.37 -3.49
C LYS A 3 6.54 -9.92 -2.38
N LEU A 4 6.89 -9.67 -1.12
CA LEU A 4 6.09 -10.10 0.03
C LEU A 4 4.75 -9.38 0.03
N ILE A 5 4.78 -8.08 -0.23
CA ILE A 5 3.56 -7.26 -0.29
C ILE A 5 2.67 -7.74 -1.45
N ALA A 6 3.25 -7.93 -2.63
CA ALA A 6 2.49 -8.37 -3.80
C ALA A 6 1.86 -9.74 -3.58
N ASN A 7 2.60 -10.69 -3.00
CA ASN A 7 2.07 -12.00 -2.69
C ASN A 7 0.91 -11.95 -1.70
N TYR A 8 1.01 -11.09 -0.70
CA TYR A 8 -0.07 -10.91 0.26
C TYR A 8 -1.33 -10.37 -0.42
N PHE A 9 -1.18 -9.36 -1.28
CA PHE A 9 -2.34 -8.74 -1.96
C PHE A 9 -3.05 -9.66 -2.95
N LYS A 10 -2.40 -10.73 -3.41
CA LYS A 10 -3.05 -11.70 -4.32
C LYS A 10 -4.32 -12.30 -3.75
N THR A 11 -4.40 -12.41 -2.41
CA THR A 11 -5.55 -13.00 -1.71
C THR A 11 -6.46 -11.95 -1.08
N GLN A 12 -6.19 -10.67 -1.33
CA GLN A 12 -6.91 -9.57 -0.71
C GLN A 12 -7.76 -8.81 -1.73
N PRO A 13 -8.77 -8.04 -1.27
CA PRO A 13 -9.59 -7.25 -2.20
C PRO A 13 -8.88 -5.97 -2.66
N VAL A 14 -7.76 -6.14 -3.32
CA VAL A 14 -6.91 -5.05 -3.81
C VAL A 14 -6.71 -5.21 -5.30
N LEU A 15 -6.95 -4.16 -6.06
CA LEU A 15 -6.76 -4.14 -7.52
C LEU A 15 -5.36 -3.70 -7.89
N LYS A 16 -4.83 -2.69 -7.23
CA LYS A 16 -3.50 -2.15 -7.48
C LYS A 16 -2.88 -1.66 -6.19
N ALA A 17 -1.56 -1.72 -6.12
CA ALA A 17 -0.82 -1.15 -5.01
C ALA A 17 0.51 -0.58 -5.49
N TRP A 18 0.89 0.54 -4.89
CA TRP A 18 2.17 1.23 -5.14
C TRP A 18 2.86 1.46 -3.81
N ILE A 19 4.18 1.43 -3.84
CA ILE A 19 4.97 1.94 -2.73
C ILE A 19 5.31 3.40 -3.03
N PHE A 20 5.29 4.25 -2.02
CA PHE A 20 5.63 5.65 -2.17
C PHE A 20 6.38 6.14 -0.91
N GLY A 21 6.70 7.43 -0.86
CA GLY A 21 7.44 7.97 0.28
C GLY A 21 8.91 7.57 0.25
N SER A 22 9.51 7.43 1.45
CA SER A 22 10.95 7.21 1.57
C SER A 22 11.44 5.96 0.84
N PHE A 23 10.67 4.87 0.87
CA PHE A 23 11.06 3.63 0.19
C PHE A 23 11.13 3.77 -1.33
N SER A 24 10.20 4.53 -1.91
CA SER A 24 10.20 4.74 -3.36
C SER A 24 11.35 5.63 -3.82
N ARG A 25 11.84 6.49 -2.95
CA ARG A 25 12.94 7.42 -3.24
C ARG A 25 14.32 6.90 -2.85
N GLY A 26 14.39 5.69 -2.27
CA GLY A 26 15.66 5.14 -1.78
C GLY A 26 16.19 5.86 -0.55
N GLU A 27 15.32 6.53 0.20
CA GLU A 27 15.68 7.29 1.39
C GLU A 27 15.33 6.56 2.68
N GLU A 28 14.93 5.30 2.58
CA GLU A 28 14.51 4.51 3.74
C GLU A 28 15.65 4.33 4.73
N ARG A 29 15.26 4.29 6.01
CA ARG A 29 16.13 3.99 7.13
C ARG A 29 15.58 2.77 7.85
N GLU A 30 16.35 2.23 8.80
CA GLU A 30 15.97 1.04 9.55
C GLU A 30 14.58 1.13 10.15
N ASN A 31 14.18 2.32 10.63
CA ASN A 31 12.88 2.55 11.28
C ASN A 31 11.86 3.27 10.37
N SER A 32 12.13 3.35 9.07
CA SER A 32 11.18 4.00 8.15
C SER A 32 9.89 3.22 8.03
N ASP A 33 8.76 3.93 8.04
CA ASP A 33 7.45 3.34 7.75
C ASP A 33 7.35 3.00 6.27
N VAL A 34 6.58 1.96 5.97
CA VAL A 34 6.31 1.57 4.59
C VAL A 34 4.98 2.20 4.18
N ASP A 35 5.02 3.13 3.24
CA ASP A 35 3.83 3.81 2.73
C ASP A 35 3.33 3.10 1.48
N ILE A 36 2.11 2.57 1.53
CA ILE A 36 1.52 1.81 0.43
C ILE A 36 0.23 2.47 0.00
N LEU A 37 0.17 2.86 -1.27
CA LEU A 37 -1.03 3.40 -1.90
C LEU A 37 -1.80 2.24 -2.51
N VAL A 38 -3.10 2.16 -2.25
CA VAL A 38 -3.92 1.03 -2.71
C VAL A 38 -5.18 1.50 -3.43
N VAL A 39 -5.63 0.69 -4.38
CA VAL A 39 -6.96 0.77 -4.98
C VAL A 39 -7.67 -0.52 -4.59
N TYR A 40 -8.74 -0.41 -3.81
CA TYR A 40 -9.50 -1.57 -3.35
C TYR A 40 -10.49 -2.06 -4.39
N ASP A 41 -10.77 -3.36 -4.35
CA ASP A 41 -11.83 -3.97 -5.14
C ASP A 41 -13.17 -3.74 -4.45
N ARG A 42 -13.89 -2.70 -4.87
CA ARG A 42 -15.17 -2.31 -4.28
C ARG A 42 -16.35 -3.18 -4.72
N SER A 43 -16.11 -4.20 -5.55
CA SER A 43 -17.14 -5.20 -5.83
C SER A 43 -17.43 -6.08 -4.62
N GLN A 44 -16.56 -6.02 -3.60
CA GLN A 44 -16.70 -6.73 -2.34
C GLN A 44 -16.89 -5.72 -1.21
N PRO A 45 -17.64 -6.09 -0.13
CA PRO A 45 -17.70 -5.24 1.03
C PRO A 45 -16.32 -5.13 1.70
N ILE A 46 -15.86 -3.90 1.90
CA ILE A 46 -14.59 -3.64 2.59
C ILE A 46 -14.88 -2.67 3.72
N GLY A 47 -14.84 -3.18 4.94
CA GLY A 47 -15.02 -2.35 6.13
C GLY A 47 -13.69 -1.99 6.77
N LEU A 48 -13.76 -1.17 7.81
CA LEU A 48 -12.58 -0.72 8.55
C LEU A 48 -11.81 -1.90 9.16
N PHE A 49 -12.52 -2.94 9.61
CA PHE A 49 -11.85 -4.11 10.18
C PHE A 49 -11.00 -4.84 9.16
N LYS A 50 -11.47 -4.94 7.90
CA LYS A 50 -10.69 -5.58 6.84
C LYS A 50 -9.42 -4.77 6.54
N ILE A 51 -9.54 -3.46 6.46
CA ILE A 51 -8.40 -2.57 6.22
C ILE A 51 -7.40 -2.67 7.38
N ALA A 52 -7.88 -2.62 8.62
CA ALA A 52 -7.03 -2.77 9.80
C ALA A 52 -6.33 -4.11 9.82
N SER A 53 -7.03 -5.19 9.47
CA SER A 53 -6.47 -6.54 9.39
C SER A 53 -5.34 -6.63 8.37
N MET A 54 -5.52 -6.03 7.19
CA MET A 54 -4.47 -5.99 6.17
C MET A 54 -3.25 -5.22 6.64
N ASN A 55 -3.46 -4.13 7.36
CA ASN A 55 -2.36 -3.33 7.90
C ASN A 55 -1.55 -4.14 8.91
N VAL A 56 -2.21 -4.81 9.84
CA VAL A 56 -1.57 -5.66 10.85
C VAL A 56 -0.81 -6.81 10.19
N ASP A 57 -1.44 -7.49 9.22
CA ASP A 57 -0.82 -8.59 8.52
C ASP A 57 0.48 -8.15 7.82
N LEU A 58 0.45 -7.01 7.15
CA LEU A 58 1.62 -6.48 6.46
C LEU A 58 2.72 -6.08 7.44
N GLU A 59 2.35 -5.49 8.58
CA GLU A 59 3.33 -5.16 9.62
C GLU A 59 4.02 -6.40 10.15
N ASP A 60 3.26 -7.49 10.36
CA ASP A 60 3.82 -8.75 10.80
C ASP A 60 4.75 -9.35 9.74
N ILE A 61 4.35 -9.31 8.48
CA ILE A 61 5.15 -9.85 7.37
C ILE A 61 6.45 -9.08 7.20
N LEU A 62 6.39 -7.76 7.29
CA LEU A 62 7.53 -6.89 6.97
C LEU A 62 8.38 -6.55 8.19
N GLY A 63 7.86 -6.73 9.40
CA GLY A 63 8.55 -6.32 10.63
C GLY A 63 8.73 -4.80 10.73
N ARG A 64 7.84 -4.03 10.12
CA ARG A 64 7.88 -2.56 10.09
C ARG A 64 6.48 -2.02 10.20
N GLN A 65 6.36 -0.76 10.60
CA GLN A 65 5.08 -0.06 10.54
C GLN A 65 4.70 0.16 9.08
N VAL A 66 3.41 -0.05 8.79
CA VAL A 66 2.85 0.08 7.45
C VAL A 66 1.72 1.09 7.49
N ASP A 67 1.69 1.98 6.51
CA ASP A 67 0.62 2.95 6.32
C ASP A 67 -0.07 2.65 5.00
N LEU A 68 -1.29 2.11 5.08
CA LEU A 68 -2.11 1.84 3.89
C LEU A 68 -2.96 3.07 3.61
N VAL A 69 -2.76 3.67 2.44
CA VAL A 69 -3.48 4.87 2.02
C VAL A 69 -4.30 4.53 0.77
N GLU A 70 -5.60 4.78 0.83
CA GLU A 70 -6.45 4.60 -0.35
C GLU A 70 -6.24 5.76 -1.32
N GLU A 71 -6.08 5.46 -2.61
CA GLU A 71 -5.83 6.48 -3.62
C GLU A 71 -6.87 7.61 -3.60
N LYS A 72 -8.15 7.24 -3.40
CA LYS A 72 -9.25 8.21 -3.36
C LYS A 72 -9.20 9.15 -2.16
N SER A 73 -8.45 8.78 -1.12
CA SER A 73 -8.38 9.54 0.13
C SER A 73 -7.24 10.54 0.16
N LEU A 74 -6.44 10.63 -0.90
CA LEU A 74 -5.34 11.57 -0.96
C LEU A 74 -5.85 13.02 -0.97
N PHE A 75 -5.24 13.85 -0.14
CA PHE A 75 -5.50 15.27 -0.18
C PHE A 75 -5.01 15.88 -1.50
N PRO A 76 -5.73 16.87 -2.07
CA PRO A 76 -5.34 17.45 -3.36
C PRO A 76 -3.89 17.95 -3.42
N TRP A 77 -3.39 18.50 -2.31
CA TRP A 77 -2.05 19.08 -2.29
C TRP A 77 -0.92 18.05 -2.22
N VAL A 78 -1.23 16.76 -1.96
CA VAL A 78 -0.20 15.70 -1.96
C VAL A 78 -0.27 14.82 -3.19
N VAL A 79 -1.32 14.93 -4.01
CA VAL A 79 -1.54 14.04 -5.15
C VAL A 79 -0.35 14.06 -6.12
N ASP A 80 0.09 15.24 -6.51
CA ASP A 80 1.19 15.37 -7.48
C ASP A 80 2.48 14.72 -6.97
N SER A 81 2.81 14.96 -5.70
CA SER A 81 4.00 14.39 -5.07
C SER A 81 3.94 12.86 -5.03
N VAL A 82 2.80 12.30 -4.62
CA VAL A 82 2.61 10.85 -4.54
C VAL A 82 2.67 10.22 -5.93
N MET A 83 1.97 10.81 -6.90
CA MET A 83 1.93 10.28 -8.26
C MET A 83 3.31 10.29 -8.93
N LYS A 84 4.14 11.26 -8.58
CA LYS A 84 5.50 11.36 -9.09
C LYS A 84 6.42 10.31 -8.49
N ASP A 85 6.27 10.03 -7.19
CA ASP A 85 7.19 9.15 -6.46
C ASP A 85 6.76 7.69 -6.44
N ARG A 86 5.49 7.39 -6.66
CA ARG A 86 4.95 6.04 -6.49
C ARG A 86 5.55 5.06 -7.49
N GLN A 87 5.76 3.83 -7.02
CA GLN A 87 6.23 2.71 -7.86
C GLN A 87 5.22 1.57 -7.73
N LEU A 88 4.72 1.07 -8.87
CA LEU A 88 3.76 -0.02 -8.90
C LEU A 88 4.42 -1.30 -8.39
N ILE A 89 3.78 -1.95 -7.42
CA ILE A 89 4.28 -3.21 -6.85
C ILE A 89 3.28 -4.36 -7.01
N TYR A 90 2.02 -4.06 -7.28
CA TYR A 90 0.99 -5.10 -7.48
C TYR A 90 -0.10 -4.57 -8.39
N GLU A 91 -0.52 -5.41 -9.32
CA GLU A 91 -1.69 -5.16 -10.16
C GLU A 91 -2.37 -6.50 -10.41
N ARG A 92 -3.67 -6.57 -10.12
CA ARG A 92 -4.44 -7.79 -10.35
C ARG A 92 -4.56 -8.05 -11.84
N ALA A 93 -4.34 -9.29 -12.24
CA ALA A 93 -4.55 -9.70 -13.62
C ALA A 93 -6.04 -9.60 -13.97
N ALA A 94 -6.32 -9.13 -15.17
CA ALA A 94 -7.69 -8.99 -15.66
C ALA A 94 -8.32 -10.37 -15.96
#